data_baecdfc4c064960358d79f212651c2fc
#
_entry.id   baecdfc4c064960358d79f212651c2fc
#
_cell.length_a   1.000
_cell.length_b   1.000
_cell.length_c   1.000
_cell.angle_alpha   90.00
_cell.angle_beta   90.00
_cell.angle_gamma   90.00
#
_symmetry.space_group_name_H-M   'P 1'
#
loop_
_entity.id
_entity.type
_entity.pdbx_description
1 polymer ?
#
loop_
_entity_poly.entity_id
_entity_poly.type
_entity_poly.pdbx_seq_one_letter_code
_entity_poly.pdbx_strand_id
1 'polypeptide(L)'
;MFNIKLETLNIFEVHSNKIMGLIKDIYSVTFYEKFGQAVAEVHPTFDKQKFIDAIYKGDFAQKEWKDRMKHTTVVLHQFMPQNFPEAVALIDKIIENLKKNNYTDSNLAFIFFADYIEMYGLDDFKTSAKAFVSITQFISCEFAVRPFVLKYKQEMINEMIKWSLHENHHVRRLSSEGSRPRLPWAMAIPFLKKDPTSILPILENLKNDPSEYVRRSVANNLNDIAKDNPQIVLEIAKKWRGKSPETDGIIKHGARTLLKQGHPEILSHYGLESTNIELSNFEIKTPVVKIGDYLQFQFDLNNKNNEAKTVRLEYAVHYKKAKGHLAKKVFKISEKTYQPNQLIKVDRNQSFKIITTRVFHTGIHQLSIIINGTESEVLEFELIS
;
A
#
# COMPACT_ATOMS: atom_id res chain seq x y z
N MET A 1 1.54 -26.74 -4.57
CA MET A 1 0.60 -26.41 -3.49
C MET A 1 1.41 -25.98 -2.30
N PHE A 2 1.09 -24.83 -1.75
CA PHE A 2 1.48 -24.31 -0.44
C PHE A 2 2.58 -23.26 -0.33
N ASN A 3 2.12 -22.15 0.26
CA ASN A 3 2.83 -21.11 1.00
C ASN A 3 3.63 -20.06 0.23
N ILE A 4 2.93 -19.31 -0.62
CA ILE A 4 3.35 -17.96 -1.01
C ILE A 4 2.24 -16.99 -0.55
N LYS A 5 2.08 -16.83 0.76
CA LYS A 5 1.09 -15.90 1.33
C LYS A 5 1.65 -14.95 2.38
N LEU A 6 2.96 -14.95 2.60
CA LEU A 6 3.59 -14.19 3.68
C LEU A 6 4.54 -13.06 3.24
N GLU A 7 4.91 -12.97 1.96
CA GLU A 7 5.86 -11.93 1.48
C GLU A 7 5.22 -10.61 1.07
N THR A 8 3.92 -10.47 1.19
CA THR A 8 3.24 -9.20 0.96
C THR A 8 2.39 -8.86 2.16
N LEU A 9 3.04 -8.65 3.24
CA LEU A 9 2.40 -7.93 4.31
C LEU A 9 1.94 -6.57 3.75
N ASN A 10 0.64 -6.55 3.38
CA ASN A 10 -0.13 -5.49 3.96
C ASN A 10 0.27 -5.50 5.43
N ILE A 11 1.07 -4.52 5.85
CA ILE A 11 1.54 -4.32 7.22
C ILE A 11 0.35 -4.30 8.21
N PHE A 12 -0.87 -4.55 7.77
CA PHE A 12 -2.15 -4.41 8.45
C PHE A 12 -3.14 -5.57 8.36
N GLU A 13 -2.82 -6.68 7.68
CA GLU A 13 -3.61 -7.90 7.77
C GLU A 13 -2.83 -9.01 8.50
N VAL A 14 -2.62 -8.83 9.78
CA VAL A 14 -2.25 -9.93 10.67
C VAL A 14 -3.54 -10.66 11.03
N HIS A 15 -3.64 -11.91 10.58
CA HIS A 15 -4.78 -12.78 10.84
C HIS A 15 -4.88 -13.17 12.32
N SER A 16 -6.12 -13.22 12.74
CA SER A 16 -6.69 -13.52 14.05
C SER A 16 -6.09 -14.72 14.82
N ASN A 17 -6.08 -14.55 16.15
CA ASN A 17 -5.90 -15.52 17.24
C ASN A 17 -4.49 -15.71 17.81
N LYS A 18 -3.72 -14.63 18.00
CA LYS A 18 -2.82 -14.43 19.15
C LYS A 18 -3.02 -12.98 19.59
N ILE A 19 -2.91 -12.70 20.88
CA ILE A 19 -2.94 -11.37 21.47
C ILE A 19 -2.10 -10.45 20.58
N MET A 20 -2.75 -9.63 19.77
CA MET A 20 -2.07 -8.69 18.87
C MET A 20 -1.48 -7.59 19.76
N GLY A 21 -0.17 -7.68 20.04
CA GLY A 21 0.58 -6.56 20.57
C GLY A 21 0.45 -5.34 19.64
N LEU A 22 0.45 -4.14 20.17
CA LEU A 22 0.44 -2.93 19.35
C LEU A 22 1.73 -2.90 18.51
N ILE A 23 1.67 -2.39 17.27
CA ILE A 23 2.85 -2.30 16.40
C ILE A 23 4.05 -1.62 17.06
N LYS A 24 3.82 -0.71 17.99
CA LYS A 24 4.88 -0.05 18.77
C LYS A 24 5.66 -0.99 19.68
N ASP A 25 5.10 -2.16 20.02
CA ASP A 25 5.73 -3.12 20.94
C ASP A 25 6.85 -3.94 20.29
N ILE A 26 7.05 -3.80 18.97
CA ILE A 26 8.25 -4.31 18.29
C ILE A 26 9.54 -3.70 18.86
N TYR A 27 9.46 -2.45 19.39
CA TYR A 27 10.54 -1.75 20.08
C TYR A 27 10.54 -2.13 21.56
N SER A 28 10.78 -3.41 21.84
CA SER A 28 10.82 -3.99 23.19
C SER A 28 12.21 -3.99 23.82
N VAL A 29 12.29 -4.23 25.13
CA VAL A 29 13.58 -4.42 25.83
C VAL A 29 14.39 -5.51 25.15
N THR A 30 13.78 -6.66 24.88
CA THR A 30 14.45 -7.77 24.19
C THR A 30 14.99 -7.39 22.80
N PHE A 31 14.27 -6.52 22.07
CA PHE A 31 14.76 -6.02 20.79
C PHE A 31 16.04 -5.19 20.98
N TYR A 32 16.04 -4.21 21.93
CA TYR A 32 17.20 -3.35 22.14
C TYR A 32 18.40 -4.08 22.75
N GLU A 33 18.15 -5.08 23.60
CA GLU A 33 19.20 -5.96 24.13
C GLU A 33 19.95 -6.69 23.00
N LYS A 34 19.20 -7.32 22.09
CA LYS A 34 19.75 -8.04 20.94
C LYS A 34 20.41 -7.11 19.94
N PHE A 35 19.76 -5.98 19.63
CA PHE A 35 20.31 -4.98 18.72
C PHE A 35 21.60 -4.38 19.28
N GLY A 36 21.60 -3.96 20.55
CA GLY A 36 22.78 -3.41 21.20
C GLY A 36 23.95 -4.38 21.24
N GLN A 37 23.69 -5.69 21.43
CA GLN A 37 24.70 -6.71 21.35
C GLN A 37 25.30 -6.81 19.94
N ALA A 38 24.47 -6.83 18.92
CA ALA A 38 24.93 -6.89 17.52
C ALA A 38 25.75 -5.65 17.11
N VAL A 39 25.42 -4.47 17.67
CA VAL A 39 26.22 -3.25 17.44
C VAL A 39 27.57 -3.35 18.14
N ALA A 40 27.61 -3.79 19.40
CA ALA A 40 28.86 -3.91 20.16
C ALA A 40 29.88 -4.87 19.52
N GLU A 41 29.41 -5.90 18.82
CA GLU A 41 30.27 -6.87 18.11
C GLU A 41 31.06 -6.23 16.95
N VAL A 42 30.55 -5.15 16.34
CA VAL A 42 31.17 -4.47 15.17
C VAL A 42 31.64 -3.07 15.50
N HIS A 43 31.30 -2.54 16.66
CA HIS A 43 31.68 -1.22 17.15
C HIS A 43 32.20 -1.32 18.60
N PRO A 44 33.51 -1.60 18.81
CA PRO A 44 34.05 -1.93 20.13
C PRO A 44 33.89 -0.85 21.21
N THR A 45 33.73 0.42 20.81
CA THR A 45 33.54 1.54 21.75
C THR A 45 32.04 1.79 22.06
N PHE A 46 31.13 0.99 21.51
CA PHE A 46 29.71 1.14 21.74
C PHE A 46 29.32 0.62 23.13
N ASP A 47 28.83 1.50 23.98
CA ASP A 47 28.34 1.17 25.31
C ASP A 47 26.85 0.77 25.20
N LYS A 48 26.62 -0.54 25.14
CA LYS A 48 25.28 -1.12 25.01
C LYS A 48 24.34 -0.67 26.15
N GLN A 49 24.83 -0.64 27.40
CA GLN A 49 23.96 -0.30 28.53
C GLN A 49 23.56 1.16 28.48
N LYS A 50 24.51 2.06 28.23
CA LYS A 50 24.19 3.49 28.07
C LYS A 50 23.23 3.76 26.92
N PHE A 51 23.35 3.00 25.82
CA PHE A 51 22.42 3.09 24.70
C PHE A 51 21.00 2.70 25.14
N ILE A 52 20.83 1.56 25.79
CA ILE A 52 19.52 1.08 26.28
C ILE A 52 18.93 2.06 27.30
N ASP A 53 19.71 2.56 28.23
CA ASP A 53 19.27 3.53 29.21
C ASP A 53 18.81 4.83 28.54
N ALA A 54 19.52 5.28 27.51
CA ALA A 54 19.15 6.45 26.73
C ALA A 54 17.83 6.24 25.95
N ILE A 55 17.58 5.05 25.39
CA ILE A 55 16.32 4.71 24.74
C ILE A 55 15.14 4.85 25.71
N TYR A 56 15.25 4.30 26.91
CA TYR A 56 14.13 4.28 27.87
C TYR A 56 14.03 5.55 28.72
N LYS A 57 14.92 6.51 28.54
CA LYS A 57 14.88 7.79 29.26
C LYS A 57 13.68 8.63 28.85
N GLY A 58 12.95 9.19 29.84
CA GLY A 58 11.85 10.09 29.60
C GLY A 58 10.53 9.39 29.22
N ASP A 59 9.89 9.84 28.16
CA ASP A 59 8.53 9.49 27.76
C ASP A 59 8.44 8.33 26.74
N PHE A 60 9.46 7.50 26.62
CA PHE A 60 9.49 6.42 25.61
C PHE A 60 8.25 5.51 25.63
N ALA A 61 7.74 5.18 26.83
CA ALA A 61 6.57 4.32 27.00
C ALA A 61 5.31 4.91 26.37
N GLN A 62 5.17 6.25 26.35
CA GLN A 62 4.03 6.98 25.81
C GLN A 62 4.12 7.17 24.29
N LYS A 63 5.30 6.96 23.69
CA LYS A 63 5.53 7.18 22.26
C LYS A 63 4.79 6.15 21.41
N GLU A 64 4.21 6.61 20.30
CA GLU A 64 3.65 5.76 19.26
C GLU A 64 4.77 5.24 18.33
N TRP A 65 4.44 4.28 17.48
CA TRP A 65 5.42 3.54 16.67
C TRP A 65 6.42 4.42 15.91
N LYS A 66 5.93 5.46 15.20
CA LYS A 66 6.83 6.37 14.45
C LYS A 66 7.71 7.22 15.38
N ASP A 67 7.19 7.59 16.53
CA ASP A 67 7.95 8.39 17.49
C ASP A 67 9.02 7.55 18.17
N ARG A 68 8.74 6.25 18.43
CA ARG A 68 9.77 5.29 18.89
C ARG A 68 10.84 5.08 17.85
N MET A 69 10.48 4.94 16.57
CA MET A 69 11.43 4.85 15.45
C MET A 69 12.37 6.06 15.43
N LYS A 70 11.82 7.27 15.38
CA LYS A 70 12.62 8.52 15.36
C LYS A 70 13.47 8.69 16.62
N HIS A 71 12.91 8.36 17.77
CA HIS A 71 13.65 8.38 19.03
C HIS A 71 14.86 7.42 18.99
N THR A 72 14.66 6.22 18.45
CA THR A 72 15.76 5.26 18.24
C THR A 72 16.84 5.83 17.33
N THR A 73 16.46 6.48 16.23
CA THR A 73 17.38 7.16 15.31
C THR A 73 18.22 8.22 16.03
N VAL A 74 17.55 9.08 16.81
CA VAL A 74 18.21 10.18 17.55
C VAL A 74 19.17 9.65 18.62
N VAL A 75 18.73 8.62 19.37
CA VAL A 75 19.59 8.01 20.39
C VAL A 75 20.79 7.29 19.75
N LEU A 76 20.54 6.50 18.68
CA LEU A 76 21.61 5.82 17.97
C LEU A 76 22.68 6.78 17.48
N HIS A 77 22.29 7.94 16.95
CA HIS A 77 23.24 8.95 16.45
C HIS A 77 24.25 9.41 17.51
N GLN A 78 23.89 9.43 18.78
CA GLN A 78 24.79 9.82 19.88
C GLN A 78 25.98 8.82 20.07
N PHE A 79 25.82 7.60 19.55
CA PHE A 79 26.79 6.52 19.63
C PHE A 79 27.47 6.24 18.29
N MET A 80 27.15 7.01 17.25
CA MET A 80 27.71 6.84 15.90
C MET A 80 28.85 7.84 15.63
N PRO A 81 29.72 7.56 14.65
CA PRO A 81 30.67 8.54 14.17
C PRO A 81 29.99 9.85 13.77
N GLN A 82 30.61 10.99 14.07
CA GLN A 82 30.06 12.31 13.70
C GLN A 82 30.16 12.58 12.19
N ASN A 83 31.13 11.96 11.53
CA ASN A 83 31.25 12.00 10.08
C ASN A 83 30.18 11.10 9.44
N PHE A 84 29.29 11.67 8.63
CA PHE A 84 28.15 10.94 8.07
C PHE A 84 28.55 9.74 7.18
N PRO A 85 29.53 9.85 6.25
CA PRO A 85 30.05 8.70 5.51
C PRO A 85 30.57 7.56 6.39
N GLU A 86 31.26 7.87 7.49
CA GLU A 86 31.73 6.85 8.45
C GLU A 86 30.56 6.20 9.21
N ALA A 87 29.54 6.99 9.58
CA ALA A 87 28.36 6.48 10.21
C ALA A 87 27.59 5.52 9.28
N VAL A 88 27.47 5.85 7.99
CA VAL A 88 26.88 4.97 6.97
C VAL A 88 27.67 3.67 6.82
N ALA A 89 28.99 3.74 6.75
CA ALA A 89 29.85 2.56 6.69
C ALA A 89 29.70 1.66 7.94
N LEU A 90 29.48 2.25 9.11
CA LEU A 90 29.19 1.50 10.32
C LEU A 90 27.79 0.86 10.29
N ILE A 91 26.77 1.57 9.76
CA ILE A 91 25.41 1.00 9.55
C ILE A 91 25.50 -0.24 8.64
N ASP A 92 26.24 -0.18 7.55
CA ASP A 92 26.42 -1.34 6.66
C ASP A 92 27.04 -2.53 7.40
N LYS A 93 28.08 -2.32 8.24
CA LYS A 93 28.68 -3.37 9.07
C LYS A 93 27.69 -3.95 10.08
N ILE A 94 26.88 -3.09 10.70
CA ILE A 94 25.83 -3.53 11.65
C ILE A 94 24.80 -4.40 10.92
N ILE A 95 24.33 -3.99 9.74
CA ILE A 95 23.37 -4.75 8.93
C ILE A 95 23.95 -6.10 8.51
N GLU A 96 25.21 -6.15 8.10
CA GLU A 96 25.88 -7.42 7.77
C GLU A 96 25.95 -8.36 8.99
N ASN A 97 26.25 -7.82 10.16
CA ASN A 97 26.27 -8.60 11.38
C ASN A 97 24.88 -9.10 11.79
N LEU A 98 23.86 -8.24 11.67
CA LEU A 98 22.48 -8.64 11.91
C LEU A 98 22.05 -9.78 10.97
N LYS A 99 22.40 -9.73 9.68
CA LYS A 99 22.13 -10.81 8.72
C LYS A 99 22.83 -12.13 9.12
N LYS A 100 24.08 -12.08 9.56
CA LYS A 100 24.81 -13.25 10.08
C LYS A 100 24.12 -13.88 11.30
N ASN A 101 23.50 -13.06 12.14
CA ASN A 101 22.73 -13.47 13.31
C ASN A 101 21.25 -13.82 12.98
N ASN A 102 20.94 -14.14 11.72
CA ASN A 102 19.62 -14.56 11.23
C ASN A 102 18.50 -13.51 11.39
N TYR A 103 18.82 -12.23 11.48
CA TYR A 103 17.82 -11.20 11.29
C TYR A 103 17.49 -11.05 9.80
N THR A 104 16.21 -11.17 9.48
CA THR A 104 15.72 -11.10 8.10
C THR A 104 15.24 -9.71 7.74
N ASP A 105 15.13 -9.44 6.43
CA ASP A 105 14.64 -8.23 5.79
C ASP A 105 13.17 -7.85 6.11
N SER A 106 12.44 -8.70 6.81
CA SER A 106 11.04 -8.46 7.17
C SER A 106 10.84 -7.81 8.55
N ASN A 107 11.92 -7.52 9.29
CA ASN A 107 11.79 -6.95 10.62
C ASN A 107 11.66 -5.43 10.59
N LEU A 108 10.41 -4.96 10.61
CA LEU A 108 10.04 -3.54 10.58
C LEU A 108 10.71 -2.69 11.69
N ALA A 109 11.20 -3.31 12.77
CA ALA A 109 11.89 -2.57 13.82
C ALA A 109 13.18 -1.87 13.34
N PHE A 110 13.83 -2.38 12.28
CA PHE A 110 15.07 -1.78 11.74
C PHE A 110 14.85 -0.59 10.81
N ILE A 111 13.61 -0.14 10.58
CA ILE A 111 13.31 0.99 9.68
C ILE A 111 14.01 2.29 10.11
N PHE A 112 14.46 2.41 11.35
CA PHE A 112 15.25 3.54 11.84
C PHE A 112 16.62 3.68 11.13
N PHE A 113 17.16 2.65 10.49
CA PHE A 113 18.34 2.82 9.64
C PHE A 113 18.05 3.70 8.42
N ALA A 114 16.88 3.50 7.79
CA ALA A 114 16.44 4.37 6.70
C ALA A 114 16.16 5.80 7.20
N ASP A 115 15.50 5.94 8.36
CA ASP A 115 15.23 7.21 9.02
C ASP A 115 16.53 7.96 9.40
N TYR A 116 17.61 7.22 9.73
CA TYR A 116 18.94 7.79 9.98
C TYR A 116 19.47 8.50 8.75
N ILE A 117 19.36 7.90 7.57
CA ILE A 117 19.79 8.53 6.31
C ILE A 117 18.91 9.74 5.99
N GLU A 118 17.60 9.67 6.23
CA GLU A 118 16.71 10.83 6.08
C GLU A 118 17.13 11.99 6.97
N MET A 119 17.41 11.71 8.25
CA MET A 119 17.62 12.73 9.26
C MET A 119 19.00 13.39 9.18
N TYR A 120 20.04 12.61 8.91
CA TYR A 120 21.43 13.09 8.97
C TYR A 120 22.15 13.16 7.62
N GLY A 121 21.54 12.56 6.58
CA GLY A 121 22.17 12.48 5.25
C GLY A 121 21.53 13.37 4.19
N LEU A 122 20.51 14.18 4.53
CA LEU A 122 19.76 14.95 3.54
C LEU A 122 20.60 15.94 2.75
N ASP A 123 21.75 16.38 3.27
CA ASP A 123 22.68 17.31 2.62
C ASP A 123 23.84 16.61 1.89
N ASP A 124 24.03 15.30 2.10
CA ASP A 124 25.00 14.48 1.37
C ASP A 124 24.27 13.47 0.45
N PHE A 125 23.88 13.99 -0.71
CA PHE A 125 23.15 13.20 -1.71
C PHE A 125 23.88 11.93 -2.15
N LYS A 126 25.17 12.03 -2.42
CA LYS A 126 25.95 10.91 -2.99
C LYS A 126 26.08 9.75 -2.02
N THR A 127 26.43 10.04 -0.77
CA THR A 127 26.51 9.02 0.29
C THR A 127 25.15 8.43 0.59
N SER A 128 24.12 9.26 0.69
CA SER A 128 22.74 8.82 0.98
C SER A 128 22.15 7.95 -0.12
N ALA A 129 22.37 8.29 -1.39
CA ALA A 129 21.89 7.48 -2.51
C ALA A 129 22.51 6.07 -2.50
N LYS A 130 23.79 5.92 -2.19
CA LYS A 130 24.46 4.63 -2.02
C LYS A 130 23.91 3.89 -0.80
N ALA A 131 23.73 4.59 0.32
CA ALA A 131 23.17 4.01 1.55
C ALA A 131 21.76 3.46 1.33
N PHE A 132 20.90 4.15 0.57
CA PHE A 132 19.57 3.63 0.22
C PHE A 132 19.64 2.33 -0.57
N VAL A 133 20.60 2.18 -1.49
CA VAL A 133 20.79 0.93 -2.24
C VAL A 133 21.20 -0.21 -1.31
N SER A 134 22.11 0.04 -0.37
CA SER A 134 22.55 -0.97 0.59
C SER A 134 21.45 -1.33 1.60
N ILE A 135 20.90 -0.33 2.27
CA ILE A 135 19.95 -0.52 3.38
C ILE A 135 18.65 -1.12 2.88
N THR A 136 18.15 -0.74 1.68
CA THR A 136 16.86 -1.25 1.19
C THR A 136 16.87 -2.76 0.94
N GLN A 137 18.04 -3.38 0.81
CA GLN A 137 18.19 -4.84 0.71
C GLN A 137 17.99 -5.56 2.06
N PHE A 138 17.90 -4.81 3.16
CA PHE A 138 17.64 -5.30 4.50
C PHE A 138 16.30 -4.80 5.04
N ILE A 139 16.04 -3.51 4.92
CA ILE A 139 14.78 -2.89 5.33
C ILE A 139 14.39 -1.76 4.36
N SER A 140 13.12 -1.73 3.93
CA SER A 140 12.66 -0.77 2.92
C SER A 140 12.91 0.70 3.31
N CYS A 141 13.49 1.46 2.36
CA CYS A 141 13.78 2.89 2.50
C CYS A 141 12.67 3.78 1.88
N GLU A 142 11.49 3.25 1.57
CA GLU A 142 10.44 3.94 0.82
C GLU A 142 9.95 5.24 1.45
N PHE A 143 10.02 5.38 2.77
CA PHE A 143 9.67 6.62 3.47
C PHE A 143 10.83 7.62 3.41
N ALA A 144 12.02 7.18 3.76
CA ALA A 144 13.20 8.01 3.92
C ALA A 144 13.72 8.62 2.61
N VAL A 145 13.49 7.98 1.47
CA VAL A 145 13.89 8.51 0.16
C VAL A 145 13.06 9.72 -0.30
N ARG A 146 11.87 9.94 0.26
CA ARG A 146 10.93 10.96 -0.22
C ARG A 146 11.37 12.41 0.03
N PRO A 147 11.94 12.79 1.19
CA PRO A 147 12.55 14.10 1.37
C PRO A 147 13.64 14.40 0.32
N PHE A 148 14.42 13.37 -0.09
CA PHE A 148 15.40 13.51 -1.16
C PHE A 148 14.75 13.76 -2.51
N VAL A 149 13.64 13.08 -2.83
CA VAL A 149 12.86 13.37 -4.04
C VAL A 149 12.34 14.80 -4.03
N LEU A 150 11.89 15.31 -2.89
CA LEU A 150 11.42 16.70 -2.77
C LEU A 150 12.55 17.73 -2.91
N LYS A 151 13.71 17.45 -2.30
CA LYS A 151 14.86 18.34 -2.31
C LYS A 151 15.58 18.34 -3.65
N TYR A 152 15.95 17.17 -4.15
CA TYR A 152 16.81 16.98 -5.33
C TYR A 152 16.03 16.78 -6.63
N LYS A 153 14.70 16.62 -6.55
CA LYS A 153 13.80 16.56 -7.71
C LYS A 153 14.31 15.62 -8.80
N GLN A 154 14.63 16.18 -9.98
CA GLN A 154 15.04 15.39 -11.15
C GLN A 154 16.34 14.61 -10.93
N GLU A 155 17.27 15.11 -10.13
CA GLU A 155 18.53 14.42 -9.82
C GLU A 155 18.24 13.10 -9.07
N MET A 156 17.36 13.13 -8.06
CA MET A 156 16.94 11.93 -7.34
C MET A 156 16.12 10.97 -8.21
N ILE A 157 15.25 11.50 -9.08
CA ILE A 157 14.49 10.68 -10.03
C ILE A 157 15.44 9.97 -11.01
N ASN A 158 16.48 10.66 -11.50
CA ASN A 158 17.48 10.06 -12.38
C ASN A 158 18.21 8.89 -11.68
N GLU A 159 18.51 9.05 -10.39
CA GLU A 159 19.10 7.96 -9.60
C GLU A 159 18.11 6.79 -9.43
N MET A 160 16.83 7.07 -9.17
CA MET A 160 15.79 6.05 -9.10
C MET A 160 15.57 5.32 -10.45
N ILE A 161 15.75 6.01 -11.58
CA ILE A 161 15.73 5.35 -12.91
C ILE A 161 16.86 4.32 -13.02
N LYS A 162 18.08 4.64 -12.54
CA LYS A 162 19.17 3.65 -12.49
C LYS A 162 18.83 2.49 -11.57
N TRP A 163 18.25 2.75 -10.40
CA TRP A 163 17.82 1.71 -9.47
C TRP A 163 16.76 0.78 -10.05
N SER A 164 15.93 1.25 -10.97
CA SER A 164 14.95 0.39 -11.66
C SER A 164 15.58 -0.69 -12.53
N LEU A 165 16.87 -0.58 -12.84
CA LEU A 165 17.66 -1.54 -13.62
C LEU A 165 18.61 -2.38 -12.73
N HIS A 166 18.56 -2.21 -11.42
CA HIS A 166 19.47 -2.89 -10.49
C HIS A 166 19.17 -4.39 -10.41
N GLU A 167 20.21 -5.20 -10.19
CA GLU A 167 20.08 -6.68 -10.08
C GLU A 167 19.16 -7.11 -8.91
N ASN A 168 19.25 -6.42 -7.78
CA ASN A 168 18.46 -6.74 -6.58
C ASN A 168 17.04 -6.17 -6.66
N HIS A 169 16.04 -7.01 -6.47
CA HIS A 169 14.63 -6.64 -6.59
C HIS A 169 14.14 -5.66 -5.50
N HIS A 170 14.76 -5.62 -4.32
CA HIS A 170 14.43 -4.62 -3.29
C HIS A 170 14.80 -3.21 -3.76
N VAL A 171 15.94 -3.06 -4.44
CA VAL A 171 16.38 -1.78 -5.02
C VAL A 171 15.47 -1.37 -6.17
N ARG A 172 15.13 -2.32 -7.08
CA ARG A 172 14.16 -2.05 -8.14
C ARG A 172 12.79 -1.65 -7.58
N ARG A 173 12.35 -2.35 -6.54
CA ARG A 173 11.09 -1.99 -5.86
C ARG A 173 11.15 -0.62 -5.21
N LEU A 174 12.27 -0.24 -4.56
CA LEU A 174 12.44 1.08 -3.96
C LEU A 174 12.26 2.18 -5.00
N SER A 175 12.79 2.02 -6.21
CA SER A 175 12.66 3.02 -7.27
C SER A 175 11.19 3.31 -7.61
N SER A 176 10.34 2.29 -7.66
CA SER A 176 8.89 2.46 -7.91
C SER A 176 8.14 2.91 -6.66
N GLU A 177 8.36 2.29 -5.50
CA GLU A 177 7.57 2.59 -4.30
C GLU A 177 7.91 3.96 -3.71
N GLY A 178 9.20 4.32 -3.68
CA GLY A 178 9.66 5.62 -3.20
C GLY A 178 9.21 6.79 -4.07
N SER A 179 9.01 6.56 -5.37
CA SER A 179 8.52 7.57 -6.33
C SER A 179 7.01 7.68 -6.42
N ARG A 180 6.22 6.90 -5.68
CA ARG A 180 4.75 6.98 -5.71
C ARG A 180 4.28 8.38 -5.34
N PRO A 181 3.37 9.01 -6.12
CA PRO A 181 2.82 10.34 -5.80
C PRO A 181 2.14 10.39 -4.43
N ARG A 182 1.52 9.27 -3.99
CA ARG A 182 0.67 9.14 -2.80
C ARG A 182 0.97 7.87 -2.02
N LEU A 183 2.19 7.76 -1.47
CA LEU A 183 2.53 6.59 -0.64
C LEU A 183 1.76 6.66 0.70
N PRO A 184 1.02 5.61 1.08
CA PRO A 184 0.38 5.54 2.40
C PRO A 184 1.39 5.73 3.53
N TRP A 185 0.99 6.46 4.57
CA TRP A 185 1.79 6.76 5.78
C TRP A 185 3.04 7.63 5.57
N ALA A 186 3.30 8.04 4.33
CA ALA A 186 4.39 8.94 4.00
C ALA A 186 3.86 10.28 3.48
N MET A 187 4.74 11.28 3.44
CA MET A 187 4.43 12.54 2.79
C MET A 187 4.12 12.34 1.30
N ALA A 188 3.16 13.07 0.75
CA ALA A 188 2.92 13.09 -0.69
C ALA A 188 4.07 13.81 -1.42
N ILE A 189 4.21 13.56 -2.73
CA ILE A 189 5.11 14.31 -3.60
C ILE A 189 4.25 15.18 -4.53
N PRO A 190 4.03 16.47 -4.20
CA PRO A 190 3.05 17.31 -4.88
C PRO A 190 3.32 17.49 -6.39
N PHE A 191 4.57 17.64 -6.80
CA PHE A 191 4.89 17.82 -8.21
C PHE A 191 4.64 16.56 -9.04
N LEU A 192 4.82 15.35 -8.48
CA LEU A 192 4.48 14.08 -9.14
C LEU A 192 2.97 13.82 -9.19
N LYS A 193 2.19 14.41 -8.29
CA LYS A 193 0.73 14.41 -8.40
C LYS A 193 0.26 15.29 -9.54
N LYS A 194 0.92 16.44 -9.75
CA LYS A 194 0.61 17.37 -10.84
C LYS A 194 1.05 16.81 -12.19
N ASP A 195 2.28 16.31 -12.27
CA ASP A 195 2.86 15.73 -13.48
C ASP A 195 3.79 14.55 -13.12
N PRO A 196 3.36 13.30 -13.34
CA PRO A 196 4.16 12.12 -13.07
C PRO A 196 5.11 11.73 -14.21
N THR A 197 5.22 12.50 -15.28
CA THR A 197 5.94 12.13 -16.50
C THR A 197 7.39 11.72 -16.21
N SER A 198 8.05 12.40 -15.28
CA SER A 198 9.45 12.15 -14.93
C SER A 198 9.72 10.74 -14.35
N ILE A 199 8.72 10.10 -13.75
CA ILE A 199 8.86 8.74 -13.17
C ILE A 199 8.36 7.62 -14.11
N LEU A 200 7.75 7.94 -15.25
CA LEU A 200 7.27 6.92 -16.20
C LEU A 200 8.37 5.98 -16.71
N PRO A 201 9.63 6.44 -16.93
CA PRO A 201 10.72 5.53 -17.29
C PRO A 201 10.97 4.43 -16.25
N ILE A 202 10.80 4.69 -14.95
CA ILE A 202 10.91 3.69 -13.90
C ILE A 202 9.85 2.60 -14.10
N LEU A 203 8.59 3.00 -14.33
CA LEU A 203 7.48 2.08 -14.52
C LEU A 203 7.62 1.27 -15.82
N GLU A 204 8.13 1.90 -16.89
CA GLU A 204 8.41 1.24 -18.18
C GLU A 204 9.46 0.14 -18.01
N ASN A 205 10.54 0.40 -17.27
CA ASN A 205 11.60 -0.59 -16.99
C ASN A 205 11.05 -1.78 -16.19
N LEU A 206 10.11 -1.54 -15.27
CA LEU A 206 9.62 -2.53 -14.31
C LEU A 206 8.30 -3.21 -14.69
N LYS A 207 7.70 -2.88 -15.84
CA LYS A 207 6.37 -3.38 -16.26
C LYS A 207 6.28 -4.90 -16.40
N ASN A 208 7.41 -5.57 -16.57
CA ASN A 208 7.49 -7.05 -16.69
C ASN A 208 8.58 -7.61 -15.77
N ASP A 209 8.76 -6.99 -14.59
CA ASP A 209 9.76 -7.46 -13.63
C ASP A 209 9.48 -8.90 -13.19
N PRO A 210 10.50 -9.76 -13.06
CA PRO A 210 10.32 -11.14 -12.59
C PRO A 210 9.74 -11.21 -11.17
N SER A 211 10.02 -10.22 -10.31
CA SER A 211 9.52 -10.17 -8.94
C SER A 211 8.08 -9.64 -8.86
N GLU A 212 7.17 -10.44 -8.31
CA GLU A 212 5.81 -9.99 -8.02
C GLU A 212 5.78 -8.80 -7.06
N TYR A 213 6.72 -8.74 -6.11
CA TYR A 213 6.87 -7.65 -5.16
C TYR A 213 7.11 -6.30 -5.87
N VAL A 214 7.96 -6.31 -6.90
CA VAL A 214 8.20 -5.14 -7.77
C VAL A 214 6.96 -4.81 -8.59
N ARG A 215 6.38 -5.79 -9.28
CA ARG A 215 5.18 -5.60 -10.12
C ARG A 215 4.01 -5.01 -9.34
N ARG A 216 3.83 -5.43 -8.09
CA ARG A 216 2.80 -4.87 -7.19
C ARG A 216 3.05 -3.40 -6.87
N SER A 217 4.30 -3.00 -6.68
CA SER A 217 4.68 -1.60 -6.49
C SER A 217 4.36 -0.76 -7.74
N VAL A 218 4.72 -1.25 -8.93
CA VAL A 218 4.37 -0.60 -10.21
C VAL A 218 2.87 -0.40 -10.35
N ALA A 219 2.08 -1.42 -10.07
CA ALA A 219 0.62 -1.34 -10.11
C ALA A 219 0.05 -0.34 -9.11
N ASN A 220 0.62 -0.26 -7.90
CA ASN A 220 0.23 0.72 -6.90
C ASN A 220 0.60 2.15 -7.31
N ASN A 221 1.77 2.33 -7.94
CA ASN A 221 2.21 3.63 -8.46
C ASN A 221 1.26 4.12 -9.56
N LEU A 222 0.96 3.28 -10.56
CA LEU A 222 -0.03 3.58 -11.59
C LEU A 222 -1.40 3.94 -10.99
N ASN A 223 -1.84 3.22 -9.96
CA ASN A 223 -3.11 3.55 -9.30
C ASN A 223 -3.07 4.87 -8.53
N ASP A 224 -1.92 5.31 -8.04
CA ASP A 224 -1.79 6.64 -7.43
C ASP A 224 -1.79 7.72 -8.51
N ILE A 225 -1.12 7.49 -9.65
CA ILE A 225 -1.15 8.37 -10.83
C ILE A 225 -2.58 8.51 -11.37
N ALA A 226 -3.34 7.41 -11.46
CA ALA A 226 -4.70 7.39 -11.98
C ALA A 226 -5.67 8.34 -11.25
N LYS A 227 -5.40 8.68 -10.00
CA LYS A 227 -6.25 9.55 -9.18
C LYS A 227 -6.21 11.01 -9.61
N ASP A 228 -5.06 11.45 -10.12
CA ASP A 228 -4.84 12.86 -10.50
C ASP A 228 -4.64 13.00 -12.03
N ASN A 229 -4.13 11.94 -12.69
CA ASN A 229 -3.76 11.92 -14.11
C ASN A 229 -4.30 10.64 -14.79
N PRO A 230 -5.63 10.46 -14.89
CA PRO A 230 -6.22 9.24 -15.45
C PRO A 230 -5.79 8.99 -16.90
N GLN A 231 -5.66 10.03 -17.71
CA GLN A 231 -5.30 9.92 -19.13
C GLN A 231 -3.94 9.24 -19.34
N ILE A 232 -2.95 9.55 -18.50
CA ILE A 232 -1.62 8.89 -18.56
C ILE A 232 -1.75 7.39 -18.34
N VAL A 233 -2.57 6.98 -17.36
CA VAL A 233 -2.76 5.55 -17.09
C VAL A 233 -3.53 4.85 -18.21
N LEU A 234 -4.48 5.52 -18.84
CA LEU A 234 -5.20 4.98 -20.00
C LEU A 234 -4.27 4.78 -21.21
N GLU A 235 -3.37 5.73 -21.49
CA GLU A 235 -2.35 5.60 -22.54
C GLU A 235 -1.38 4.45 -22.26
N ILE A 236 -0.91 4.32 -21.00
CA ILE A 236 -0.07 3.19 -20.56
C ILE A 236 -0.83 1.88 -20.73
N ALA A 237 -2.11 1.81 -20.34
CA ALA A 237 -2.92 0.62 -20.49
C ALA A 237 -3.05 0.19 -21.97
N LYS A 238 -3.30 1.14 -22.87
CA LYS A 238 -3.34 0.89 -24.33
C LYS A 238 -1.99 0.38 -24.85
N LYS A 239 -0.89 1.04 -24.44
CA LYS A 239 0.50 0.70 -24.88
C LYS A 239 0.98 -0.67 -24.38
N TRP A 240 0.61 -1.03 -23.15
CA TRP A 240 1.12 -2.25 -22.51
C TRP A 240 0.24 -3.49 -22.69
N ARG A 241 -1.00 -3.31 -23.15
CA ARG A 241 -1.96 -4.41 -23.36
C ARG A 241 -1.38 -5.57 -24.17
N GLY A 242 -1.53 -6.79 -23.65
CA GLY A 242 -1.12 -8.03 -24.32
C GLY A 242 0.40 -8.24 -24.43
N LYS A 243 1.22 -7.46 -23.71
CA LYS A 243 2.68 -7.65 -23.71
C LYS A 243 3.08 -8.91 -22.96
N SER A 244 2.48 -9.15 -21.81
CA SER A 244 2.58 -10.38 -21.02
C SER A 244 1.43 -10.45 -20.00
N PRO A 245 1.11 -11.65 -19.45
CA PRO A 245 0.11 -11.80 -18.38
C PRO A 245 0.44 -10.94 -17.14
N GLU A 246 1.73 -10.82 -16.81
CA GLU A 246 2.22 -10.01 -15.68
C GLU A 246 1.95 -8.54 -15.91
N THR A 247 2.23 -8.02 -17.11
CA THR A 247 1.98 -6.63 -17.49
C THR A 247 0.49 -6.33 -17.52
N ASP A 248 -0.34 -7.23 -18.07
CA ASP A 248 -1.80 -7.09 -18.04
C ASP A 248 -2.35 -7.07 -16.60
N GLY A 249 -1.76 -7.89 -15.71
CA GLY A 249 -2.05 -7.88 -14.28
C GLY A 249 -1.72 -6.53 -13.61
N ILE A 250 -0.57 -5.94 -13.96
CA ILE A 250 -0.16 -4.60 -13.47
C ILE A 250 -1.18 -3.55 -13.92
N ILE A 251 -1.57 -3.53 -15.21
CA ILE A 251 -2.53 -2.57 -15.75
C ILE A 251 -3.86 -2.69 -15.00
N LYS A 252 -4.38 -3.92 -14.84
CA LYS A 252 -5.67 -4.17 -14.19
C LYS A 252 -5.67 -3.69 -12.74
N HIS A 253 -4.60 -3.99 -12.00
CA HIS A 253 -4.44 -3.52 -10.61
C HIS A 253 -4.22 -2.00 -10.56
N GLY A 254 -3.42 -1.42 -11.45
CA GLY A 254 -3.16 0.01 -11.56
C GLY A 254 -4.40 0.82 -11.89
N ALA A 255 -5.27 0.28 -12.75
CA ALA A 255 -6.52 0.92 -13.15
C ALA A 255 -7.70 0.70 -12.17
N ARG A 256 -7.50 0.03 -11.02
CA ARG A 256 -8.60 -0.34 -10.10
C ARG A 256 -9.42 0.85 -9.58
N THR A 257 -8.82 2.02 -9.44
CA THR A 257 -9.54 3.23 -9.04
C THR A 257 -10.45 3.69 -10.17
N LEU A 258 -9.96 3.73 -11.42
CA LEU A 258 -10.76 4.10 -12.60
C LEU A 258 -11.89 3.10 -12.85
N LEU A 259 -11.62 1.79 -12.69
CA LEU A 259 -12.65 0.75 -12.77
C LEU A 259 -13.77 0.96 -11.74
N LYS A 260 -13.42 1.30 -10.49
CA LYS A 260 -14.40 1.59 -9.43
C LYS A 260 -15.17 2.89 -9.64
N GLN A 261 -14.59 3.83 -10.36
CA GLN A 261 -15.24 5.08 -10.72
C GLN A 261 -16.11 4.95 -11.97
N GLY A 262 -16.10 3.79 -12.63
CA GLY A 262 -16.86 3.58 -13.87
C GLY A 262 -16.30 4.38 -15.05
N HIS A 263 -14.98 4.62 -15.11
CA HIS A 263 -14.38 5.44 -16.17
C HIS A 263 -14.61 4.79 -17.54
N PRO A 264 -15.27 5.46 -18.50
CA PRO A 264 -15.73 4.82 -19.75
C PRO A 264 -14.63 4.16 -20.56
N GLU A 265 -13.49 4.85 -20.75
CA GLU A 265 -12.38 4.31 -21.56
C GLU A 265 -11.73 3.07 -20.93
N ILE A 266 -11.62 2.98 -19.58
CA ILE A 266 -11.04 1.79 -18.95
C ILE A 266 -12.04 0.63 -18.97
N LEU A 267 -13.33 0.92 -18.86
CA LEU A 267 -14.37 -0.10 -19.02
C LEU A 267 -14.35 -0.68 -20.42
N SER A 268 -14.32 0.18 -21.45
CA SER A 268 -14.19 -0.24 -22.86
C SER A 268 -12.88 -1.01 -23.10
N HIS A 269 -11.75 -0.59 -22.49
CA HIS A 269 -10.47 -1.30 -22.57
C HIS A 269 -10.58 -2.77 -22.15
N TYR A 270 -11.45 -3.07 -21.17
CA TYR A 270 -11.69 -4.42 -20.67
C TYR A 270 -12.95 -5.08 -21.25
N GLY A 271 -13.61 -4.46 -22.25
CA GLY A 271 -14.87 -4.97 -22.82
C GLY A 271 -16.01 -5.00 -21.80
N LEU A 272 -15.98 -4.10 -20.83
CA LEU A 272 -16.97 -4.01 -19.76
C LEU A 272 -18.03 -2.95 -20.15
N GLU A 273 -18.88 -3.30 -21.11
CA GLU A 273 -20.03 -2.50 -21.50
C GLU A 273 -21.30 -3.03 -20.80
N SER A 274 -22.12 -2.14 -20.25
CA SER A 274 -23.30 -2.51 -19.48
C SER A 274 -24.57 -2.65 -20.32
N THR A 275 -24.46 -2.55 -21.65
CA THR A 275 -25.60 -2.67 -22.57
C THR A 275 -26.31 -4.00 -22.44
N ASN A 276 -27.64 -3.96 -22.27
CA ASN A 276 -28.50 -5.13 -22.17
C ASN A 276 -28.15 -6.13 -21.03
N ILE A 277 -27.55 -5.62 -19.96
CA ILE A 277 -27.45 -6.36 -18.69
C ILE A 277 -28.51 -5.80 -17.76
N GLU A 278 -29.52 -6.61 -17.46
CA GLU A 278 -30.70 -6.22 -16.68
C GLU A 278 -30.52 -6.57 -15.20
N LEU A 279 -30.77 -5.59 -14.32
CA LEU A 279 -30.91 -5.77 -12.89
C LEU A 279 -32.38 -5.81 -12.54
N SER A 280 -32.82 -6.82 -11.76
CA SER A 280 -34.20 -6.92 -11.28
C SER A 280 -34.20 -7.46 -9.86
N ASN A 281 -35.38 -7.39 -9.18
CA ASN A 281 -35.60 -7.90 -7.84
C ASN A 281 -34.55 -7.44 -6.81
N PHE A 282 -34.06 -6.19 -6.94
CA PHE A 282 -33.12 -5.62 -5.99
C PHE A 282 -33.85 -5.22 -4.70
N GLU A 283 -33.51 -5.88 -3.61
CA GLU A 283 -34.13 -5.64 -2.30
C GLU A 283 -33.13 -5.78 -1.14
N ILE A 284 -33.37 -5.03 -0.08
CA ILE A 284 -32.68 -5.15 1.21
C ILE A 284 -33.53 -6.04 2.12
N LYS A 285 -32.96 -7.20 2.53
CA LYS A 285 -33.66 -8.17 3.43
C LYS A 285 -33.65 -7.72 4.90
N THR A 286 -32.64 -6.92 5.28
CA THR A 286 -32.47 -6.38 6.64
C THR A 286 -32.50 -4.85 6.61
N PRO A 287 -33.67 -4.21 6.51
CA PRO A 287 -33.79 -2.75 6.39
C PRO A 287 -33.32 -2.01 7.65
N VAL A 288 -33.22 -2.70 8.80
CA VAL A 288 -32.61 -2.20 10.03
C VAL A 288 -31.48 -3.15 10.41
N VAL A 289 -30.27 -2.60 10.58
CA VAL A 289 -29.05 -3.35 10.91
C VAL A 289 -28.47 -2.85 12.22
N LYS A 290 -28.12 -3.75 13.13
CA LYS A 290 -27.40 -3.41 14.35
C LYS A 290 -25.88 -3.37 14.10
N ILE A 291 -25.18 -2.42 14.74
CA ILE A 291 -23.70 -2.42 14.72
C ILE A 291 -23.22 -3.74 15.34
N GLY A 292 -22.41 -4.49 14.58
CA GLY A 292 -21.99 -5.86 14.91
C GLY A 292 -22.55 -6.91 13.94
N ASP A 293 -23.68 -6.64 13.32
CA ASP A 293 -24.41 -7.55 12.44
C ASP A 293 -24.12 -7.35 10.95
N TYR A 294 -25.01 -7.87 10.10
CA TYR A 294 -24.86 -7.86 8.65
C TYR A 294 -26.09 -7.24 7.97
N LEU A 295 -25.83 -6.33 7.03
CA LEU A 295 -26.80 -5.95 6.02
C LEU A 295 -26.90 -7.09 5.01
N GLN A 296 -28.11 -7.64 4.82
CA GLN A 296 -28.41 -8.67 3.84
C GLN A 296 -29.21 -8.08 2.69
N PHE A 297 -28.83 -8.40 1.46
CA PHE A 297 -29.51 -7.93 0.25
C PHE A 297 -29.42 -8.95 -0.87
N GLN A 298 -30.36 -8.89 -1.79
CA GLN A 298 -30.39 -9.75 -2.97
C GLN A 298 -30.79 -8.97 -4.22
N PHE A 299 -30.48 -9.53 -5.37
CA PHE A 299 -30.94 -9.06 -6.68
C PHE A 299 -30.75 -10.16 -7.72
N ASP A 300 -31.42 -10.01 -8.85
CA ASP A 300 -31.24 -10.85 -10.01
C ASP A 300 -30.49 -10.09 -11.11
N LEU A 301 -29.63 -10.81 -11.85
CA LEU A 301 -28.88 -10.29 -12.99
C LEU A 301 -29.17 -11.14 -14.22
N ASN A 302 -29.52 -10.53 -15.33
CA ASN A 302 -29.81 -11.22 -16.59
C ASN A 302 -29.00 -10.61 -17.76
N ASN A 303 -28.25 -11.45 -18.47
CA ASN A 303 -27.62 -11.07 -19.72
C ASN A 303 -28.62 -11.19 -20.88
N LYS A 304 -29.23 -10.09 -21.31
CA LYS A 304 -30.18 -10.05 -22.43
C LYS A 304 -29.50 -9.95 -23.80
N ASN A 305 -28.17 -9.99 -23.86
CA ASN A 305 -27.45 -10.01 -25.14
C ASN A 305 -27.54 -11.39 -25.78
N ASN A 306 -27.41 -11.43 -27.11
CA ASN A 306 -27.32 -12.65 -27.88
C ASN A 306 -25.94 -13.31 -27.85
N GLU A 307 -24.98 -12.72 -27.11
CA GLU A 307 -23.63 -13.20 -26.93
C GLU A 307 -23.20 -13.20 -25.46
N ALA A 308 -22.16 -13.96 -25.14
CA ALA A 308 -21.58 -13.98 -23.81
C ALA A 308 -20.93 -12.63 -23.48
N LYS A 309 -21.24 -12.08 -22.30
CA LYS A 309 -20.70 -10.79 -21.84
C LYS A 309 -19.95 -10.94 -20.51
N THR A 310 -18.78 -10.31 -20.44
CA THR A 310 -18.08 -10.17 -19.17
C THR A 310 -18.71 -9.06 -18.36
N VAL A 311 -19.16 -9.38 -17.16
CA VAL A 311 -19.79 -8.42 -16.24
C VAL A 311 -18.92 -8.28 -15.00
N ARG A 312 -18.52 -7.04 -14.72
CA ARG A 312 -17.96 -6.63 -13.45
C ARG A 312 -19.09 -6.16 -12.55
N LEU A 313 -19.36 -6.94 -11.53
CA LEU A 313 -20.43 -6.70 -10.59
C LEU A 313 -19.85 -6.19 -9.27
N GLU A 314 -20.39 -5.06 -8.82
CA GLU A 314 -20.00 -4.39 -7.58
C GLU A 314 -21.26 -3.89 -6.86
N TYR A 315 -21.12 -3.51 -5.59
CA TYR A 315 -22.13 -2.75 -4.86
C TYR A 315 -21.47 -1.57 -4.13
N ALA A 316 -22.24 -0.52 -3.89
CA ALA A 316 -21.79 0.60 -3.11
C ALA A 316 -22.60 0.73 -1.82
N VAL A 317 -21.91 0.97 -0.71
CA VAL A 317 -22.55 1.42 0.53
C VAL A 317 -22.17 2.89 0.73
N HIS A 318 -23.20 3.72 0.90
CA HIS A 318 -23.06 5.13 1.22
C HIS A 318 -23.15 5.28 2.74
N TYR A 319 -21.98 5.34 3.39
CA TYR A 319 -21.87 5.40 4.85
C TYR A 319 -22.12 6.79 5.38
N LYS A 320 -23.02 6.93 6.36
CA LYS A 320 -23.18 8.15 7.13
C LYS A 320 -21.91 8.47 7.89
N LYS A 321 -21.47 9.73 7.84
CA LYS A 321 -20.31 10.27 8.53
C LYS A 321 -20.72 11.10 9.73
N ALA A 322 -19.78 11.39 10.63
CA ALA A 322 -20.02 12.19 11.83
C ALA A 322 -20.73 13.53 11.55
N LYS A 323 -20.47 14.15 10.39
CA LYS A 323 -21.09 15.41 9.95
C LYS A 323 -22.42 15.23 9.21
N GLY A 324 -22.98 14.00 9.18
CA GLY A 324 -24.28 13.68 8.56
C GLY A 324 -24.26 13.40 7.06
N HIS A 325 -23.20 13.78 6.32
CA HIS A 325 -23.12 13.47 4.89
C HIS A 325 -22.82 11.98 4.65
N LEU A 326 -23.22 11.49 3.47
CA LEU A 326 -22.96 10.12 3.04
C LEU A 326 -21.63 10.04 2.26
N ALA A 327 -20.83 9.00 2.53
CA ALA A 327 -19.59 8.71 1.82
C ALA A 327 -19.64 7.34 1.15
N LYS A 328 -19.59 7.33 -0.17
CA LYS A 328 -19.65 6.13 -1.01
C LYS A 328 -18.39 5.27 -0.86
N LYS A 329 -18.59 3.96 -0.69
CA LYS A 329 -17.54 2.95 -0.76
C LYS A 329 -17.99 1.78 -1.61
N VAL A 330 -17.23 1.46 -2.65
CA VAL A 330 -17.51 0.40 -3.62
C VAL A 330 -16.80 -0.89 -3.22
N PHE A 331 -17.53 -2.00 -3.33
CA PHE A 331 -17.08 -3.36 -3.05
C PHE A 331 -17.30 -4.25 -4.27
N LYS A 332 -16.28 -4.98 -4.68
CA LYS A 332 -16.40 -5.95 -5.79
C LYS A 332 -17.09 -7.22 -5.34
N ILE A 333 -18.09 -7.66 -6.12
CA ILE A 333 -18.76 -8.97 -5.96
C ILE A 333 -18.06 -10.01 -6.83
N SER A 334 -17.99 -9.74 -8.15
CA SER A 334 -17.42 -10.67 -9.12
C SER A 334 -17.01 -9.96 -10.41
N GLU A 335 -16.28 -10.67 -11.25
CA GLU A 335 -16.03 -10.33 -12.65
C GLU A 335 -16.01 -11.65 -13.40
N LYS A 336 -17.08 -11.94 -14.14
CA LYS A 336 -17.32 -13.22 -14.78
C LYS A 336 -18.01 -13.03 -16.12
N THR A 337 -17.86 -14.00 -17.01
CA THR A 337 -18.60 -14.07 -18.25
C THR A 337 -19.93 -14.79 -18.03
N TYR A 338 -21.01 -14.16 -18.49
CA TYR A 338 -22.38 -14.67 -18.44
C TYR A 338 -22.86 -15.00 -19.85
N GLN A 339 -23.46 -16.19 -20.02
CA GLN A 339 -23.96 -16.67 -21.31
C GLN A 339 -25.20 -15.86 -21.74
N PRO A 340 -25.57 -15.88 -23.03
CA PRO A 340 -26.81 -15.29 -23.52
C PRO A 340 -28.02 -15.74 -22.71
N ASN A 341 -28.89 -14.81 -22.31
CA ASN A 341 -30.09 -15.04 -21.50
C ASN A 341 -29.88 -15.73 -20.15
N GLN A 342 -28.64 -15.76 -19.65
CA GLN A 342 -28.34 -16.31 -18.33
C GLN A 342 -28.87 -15.40 -17.24
N LEU A 343 -29.84 -15.94 -16.45
CA LEU A 343 -30.35 -15.32 -15.24
C LEU A 343 -29.62 -15.90 -14.02
N ILE A 344 -29.15 -15.05 -13.14
CA ILE A 344 -28.58 -15.47 -11.86
C ILE A 344 -29.16 -14.67 -10.70
N LYS A 345 -29.36 -15.34 -9.57
CA LYS A 345 -29.70 -14.73 -8.29
C LYS A 345 -28.44 -14.50 -7.46
N VAL A 346 -28.30 -13.31 -6.90
CA VAL A 346 -27.15 -12.91 -6.08
C VAL A 346 -27.64 -12.52 -4.69
N ASP A 347 -27.20 -13.27 -3.69
CA ASP A 347 -27.39 -12.96 -2.28
C ASP A 347 -26.05 -12.48 -1.68
N ARG A 348 -26.09 -11.41 -0.87
CA ARG A 348 -24.88 -10.80 -0.28
C ARG A 348 -25.12 -10.31 1.14
N ASN A 349 -24.01 -10.37 1.92
CA ASN A 349 -23.95 -9.84 3.27
C ASN A 349 -22.84 -8.80 3.36
N GLN A 350 -23.17 -7.59 3.84
CA GLN A 350 -22.18 -6.55 4.19
C GLN A 350 -22.04 -6.49 5.70
N SER A 351 -20.83 -6.72 6.20
CA SER A 351 -20.56 -6.70 7.65
C SER A 351 -20.48 -5.27 8.19
N PHE A 352 -21.10 -5.06 9.36
CA PHE A 352 -21.00 -3.87 10.20
C PHE A 352 -20.28 -4.16 11.53
N LYS A 353 -19.52 -5.27 11.60
CA LYS A 353 -18.67 -5.57 12.77
C LYS A 353 -17.69 -4.44 13.05
N ILE A 354 -17.50 -4.14 14.33
CA ILE A 354 -16.55 -3.12 14.78
C ILE A 354 -15.15 -3.53 14.38
N ILE A 355 -14.44 -2.62 13.69
CA ILE A 355 -13.05 -2.79 13.28
C ILE A 355 -12.27 -1.52 13.63
N THR A 356 -11.00 -1.66 13.95
CA THR A 356 -10.12 -0.55 14.39
C THR A 356 -9.98 0.57 13.35
N THR A 357 -10.18 0.26 12.07
CA THR A 357 -9.97 1.21 10.96
C THR A 357 -11.23 1.96 10.52
N ARG A 358 -12.39 1.72 11.17
CA ARG A 358 -13.64 2.37 10.81
C ARG A 358 -14.57 2.58 12.00
N VAL A 359 -15.03 3.80 12.14
CA VAL A 359 -16.14 4.15 13.04
C VAL A 359 -17.43 4.15 12.21
N PHE A 360 -18.45 3.42 12.67
CA PHE A 360 -19.80 3.47 12.14
C PHE A 360 -20.64 4.51 12.90
N HIS A 361 -21.46 5.23 12.17
CA HIS A 361 -22.39 6.23 12.74
C HIS A 361 -23.82 5.78 12.48
N THR A 362 -24.68 5.78 13.48
CA THR A 362 -26.08 5.37 13.39
C THR A 362 -26.93 6.29 12.52
N GLY A 363 -28.03 5.77 11.97
CA GLY A 363 -28.99 6.48 11.12
C GLY A 363 -29.04 5.93 9.69
N ILE A 364 -29.57 6.71 8.76
CA ILE A 364 -29.82 6.25 7.39
C ILE A 364 -28.52 6.14 6.61
N HIS A 365 -28.34 5.00 6.00
CA HIS A 365 -27.32 4.61 5.03
C HIS A 365 -27.99 4.21 3.73
N GLN A 366 -27.21 4.07 2.65
CA GLN A 366 -27.76 3.70 1.36
C GLN A 366 -26.93 2.59 0.72
N LEU A 367 -27.58 1.78 -0.12
CA LEU A 367 -27.02 0.68 -0.89
C LEU A 367 -27.41 0.81 -2.35
N SER A 368 -26.49 0.54 -3.26
CA SER A 368 -26.72 0.45 -4.71
C SER A 368 -25.93 -0.69 -5.32
N ILE A 369 -26.36 -1.19 -6.48
CA ILE A 369 -25.63 -2.16 -7.30
C ILE A 369 -24.94 -1.44 -8.44
N ILE A 370 -23.74 -1.88 -8.80
CA ILE A 370 -22.95 -1.32 -9.89
C ILE A 370 -22.62 -2.43 -10.87
N ILE A 371 -23.09 -2.26 -12.11
CA ILE A 371 -22.87 -3.17 -13.23
C ILE A 371 -21.98 -2.47 -14.26
N ASN A 372 -20.77 -2.97 -14.48
CA ASN A 372 -19.82 -2.37 -15.43
C ASN A 372 -19.70 -0.85 -15.25
N GLY A 373 -19.61 -0.38 -14.01
CA GLY A 373 -19.48 1.04 -13.66
C GLY A 373 -20.80 1.84 -13.68
N THR A 374 -21.90 1.28 -14.18
CA THR A 374 -23.23 1.92 -14.15
C THR A 374 -23.92 1.56 -12.83
N GLU A 375 -24.31 2.58 -12.07
CA GLU A 375 -24.95 2.42 -10.76
C GLU A 375 -26.48 2.35 -10.91
N SER A 376 -27.09 1.44 -10.15
CA SER A 376 -28.56 1.29 -10.07
C SER A 376 -29.20 2.43 -9.26
N GLU A 377 -30.52 2.37 -9.12
CA GLU A 377 -31.23 3.08 -8.04
C GLU A 377 -30.63 2.73 -6.67
N VAL A 378 -30.87 3.62 -5.72
CA VAL A 378 -30.32 3.55 -4.36
C VAL A 378 -31.43 3.17 -3.40
N LEU A 379 -31.20 2.11 -2.58
CA LEU A 379 -32.10 1.71 -1.50
C LEU A 379 -31.57 2.16 -0.14
N GLU A 380 -32.44 2.55 0.77
CA GLU A 380 -32.08 3.00 2.11
C GLU A 380 -32.18 1.88 3.14
N PHE A 381 -31.34 1.94 4.16
CA PHE A 381 -31.42 1.12 5.36
C PHE A 381 -30.96 1.90 6.59
N GLU A 382 -31.44 1.50 7.75
CA GLU A 382 -31.07 2.16 9.01
C GLU A 382 -30.01 1.35 9.76
N LEU A 383 -28.96 2.00 10.22
CA LEU A 383 -27.97 1.42 11.12
C LEU A 383 -28.25 1.92 12.55
N ILE A 384 -28.44 0.96 13.46
CA ILE A 384 -28.68 1.22 14.89
C ILE A 384 -27.52 0.71 15.76
N SER A 385 -27.46 1.18 17.02
CA SER A 385 -26.44 0.79 18.01
C SER A 385 -26.65 -0.64 18.56
#